data_d883f3b2600925aedc4d797ac24baa51
#
_entry.id   d883f3b2600925aedc4d797ac24baa51
#
_cell.length_a   1.000
_cell.length_b   1.000
_cell.length_c   1.000
_cell.angle_alpha   90.00
_cell.angle_beta   90.00
_cell.angle_gamma   90.00
#
_symmetry.space_group_name_H-M   'P 1'
#
loop_
_entity.id
_entity.type
_entity.pdbx_description
1 polymer ?
#
loop_
_entity_poly.entity_id
_entity_poly.type
_entity_poly.pdbx_seq_one_letter_code
_entity_poly.pdbx_strand_id
1 'polypeptide(L)'
;PVGHDDPNANGIVIVQMRKGQQIKARCIARKGFAKEHAKWSPVSAVGFEYDPHNTLKHTTLWYEFDAAKEWPVSKNAREEEPPAEGAPFDPNLRASRFYFDVESTGSLHPAEIVETVSFFSLSELTPGTYPSRV
;
A
#
# COMPACT_ATOMS: atom_id res chain seq x y z
N PRO A 1 2.73 5.77 -19.20
CA PRO A 1 1.32 5.32 -19.31
C PRO A 1 1.08 4.17 -18.33
N VAL A 2 -0.14 4.05 -17.82
CA VAL A 2 -0.53 2.93 -16.94
C VAL A 2 -0.28 1.60 -17.66
N GLY A 3 0.38 0.65 -17.01
CA GLY A 3 0.75 -0.64 -17.60
C GLY A 3 1.97 -0.60 -18.53
N HIS A 4 2.74 0.46 -18.52
CA HIS A 4 3.93 0.61 -19.37
C HIS A 4 4.97 -0.51 -19.12
N ASP A 5 5.09 -0.98 -17.89
CA ASP A 5 6.08 -1.98 -17.47
C ASP A 5 5.62 -3.43 -17.69
N ASP A 6 4.36 -3.62 -18.09
CA ASP A 6 3.82 -4.94 -18.42
C ASP A 6 3.75 -5.13 -19.94
N PRO A 7 4.61 -5.99 -20.53
CA PRO A 7 4.62 -6.22 -21.97
C PRO A 7 3.31 -6.86 -22.50
N ASN A 8 2.49 -7.43 -21.61
CA ASN A 8 1.20 -8.04 -21.96
C ASN A 8 0.02 -7.10 -21.69
N ALA A 9 0.24 -5.95 -21.08
CA ALA A 9 -0.82 -5.00 -20.81
C ALA A 9 -1.32 -4.36 -22.09
N ASN A 10 -2.58 -4.59 -22.40
CA ASN A 10 -3.29 -3.79 -23.39
C ASN A 10 -3.55 -2.41 -22.80
N GLY A 11 -3.22 -1.36 -23.53
CA GLY A 11 -3.55 0.01 -23.13
C GLY A 11 -5.04 0.18 -22.83
N ILE A 12 -5.37 1.21 -22.05
CA ILE A 12 -6.77 1.53 -21.73
C ILE A 12 -7.50 1.93 -23.02
N VAL A 13 -8.61 1.24 -23.32
CA VAL A 13 -9.43 1.54 -24.51
C VAL A 13 -10.13 2.88 -24.31
N ILE A 14 -9.79 3.86 -25.13
CA ILE A 14 -10.43 5.19 -25.13
C ILE A 14 -11.65 5.19 -26.03
N VAL A 15 -11.53 4.58 -27.23
CA VAL A 15 -12.60 4.53 -28.21
C VAL A 15 -12.42 3.34 -29.15
N GLN A 16 -13.52 2.74 -29.57
CA GLN A 16 -13.56 1.75 -30.67
C GLN A 16 -14.19 2.38 -31.89
N MET A 17 -13.50 2.31 -33.01
CA MET A 17 -13.92 2.99 -34.24
C MET A 17 -13.95 2.04 -35.43
N ARG A 18 -14.85 2.28 -36.37
CA ARG A 18 -14.93 1.58 -37.66
C ARG A 18 -14.10 2.30 -38.71
N LYS A 19 -13.82 1.62 -39.82
CA LYS A 19 -13.14 2.19 -40.97
C LYS A 19 -13.84 3.47 -41.46
N GLY A 20 -13.07 4.54 -41.64
CA GLY A 20 -13.56 5.84 -42.07
C GLY A 20 -14.05 6.79 -40.97
N GLN A 21 -14.15 6.34 -39.74
CA GLN A 21 -14.43 7.22 -38.59
C GLN A 21 -13.15 7.90 -38.11
N GLN A 22 -13.30 9.13 -37.64
CA GLN A 22 -12.20 9.93 -37.10
C GLN A 22 -12.60 10.55 -35.76
N ILE A 23 -11.66 10.62 -34.82
CA ILE A 23 -11.80 11.38 -33.60
C ILE A 23 -10.72 12.46 -33.54
N LYS A 24 -11.12 13.67 -33.14
CA LYS A 24 -10.21 14.78 -32.86
C LYS A 24 -10.53 15.31 -31.49
N ALA A 25 -9.57 15.18 -30.54
CA ALA A 25 -9.75 15.63 -29.19
C ALA A 25 -8.57 16.49 -28.72
N ARG A 26 -8.86 17.47 -27.89
CA ARG A 26 -7.87 18.27 -27.17
C ARG A 26 -8.03 17.94 -25.68
N CYS A 27 -7.03 17.29 -25.11
CA CYS A 27 -7.04 16.89 -23.71
C CYS A 27 -6.17 17.84 -22.88
N ILE A 28 -6.73 18.41 -21.81
CA ILE A 28 -6.01 19.26 -20.88
C ILE A 28 -5.79 18.43 -19.61
N ALA A 29 -4.53 18.06 -19.35
CA ALA A 29 -4.16 17.33 -18.16
C ALA A 29 -3.86 18.31 -17.00
N ARG A 30 -4.28 17.94 -15.80
CA ARG A 30 -3.98 18.66 -14.55
C ARG A 30 -3.49 17.69 -13.50
N LYS A 31 -2.57 18.14 -12.67
CA LYS A 31 -2.19 17.44 -11.46
C LYS A 31 -3.26 17.63 -10.39
N GLY A 32 -3.38 16.66 -9.49
CA GLY A 32 -4.27 16.70 -8.34
C GLY A 32 -3.81 15.74 -7.25
N PHE A 33 -4.52 15.72 -6.17
CA PHE A 33 -4.24 14.84 -5.02
C PHE A 33 -5.49 14.05 -4.63
N ALA A 34 -5.27 12.89 -4.03
CA ALA A 34 -6.31 11.92 -3.74
C ALA A 34 -7.42 12.44 -2.80
N LYS A 35 -7.10 13.38 -1.91
CA LYS A 35 -8.09 14.02 -1.03
C LYS A 35 -9.18 14.79 -1.80
N GLU A 36 -8.81 15.40 -2.93
CA GLU A 36 -9.76 16.11 -3.80
C GLU A 36 -10.60 15.12 -4.62
N HIS A 37 -9.96 14.12 -5.20
CA HIS A 37 -10.62 13.07 -5.96
C HIS A 37 -9.75 11.80 -6.02
N ALA A 38 -10.36 10.65 -5.76
CA ALA A 38 -9.67 9.35 -5.73
C ALA A 38 -8.95 8.97 -7.04
N LYS A 39 -9.32 9.57 -8.19
CA LYS A 39 -8.62 9.34 -9.47
C LYS A 39 -7.13 9.70 -9.44
N TRP A 40 -6.72 10.55 -8.50
CA TRP A 40 -5.32 10.94 -8.31
C TRP A 40 -4.59 10.09 -7.26
N SER A 41 -5.25 9.06 -6.70
CA SER A 41 -4.58 8.14 -5.81
C SER A 41 -3.54 7.29 -6.56
N PRO A 42 -2.28 7.28 -6.14
CA PRO A 42 -1.25 6.45 -6.74
C PRO A 42 -1.33 4.99 -6.29
N VAL A 43 -2.13 4.70 -5.27
CA VAL A 43 -2.30 3.35 -4.71
C VAL A 43 -3.72 2.84 -4.91
N SER A 44 -3.85 1.54 -5.17
CA SER A 44 -5.13 0.83 -5.20
C SER A 44 -5.46 0.26 -3.82
N ALA A 45 -4.51 -0.44 -3.20
CA ALA A 45 -4.63 -1.01 -1.86
C ALA A 45 -3.31 -0.89 -1.11
N VAL A 46 -3.41 -0.79 0.22
CA VAL A 46 -2.26 -0.87 1.12
C VAL A 46 -2.62 -1.84 2.24
N GLY A 47 -1.97 -3.02 2.26
CA GLY A 47 -2.01 -3.93 3.38
C GLY A 47 -1.10 -3.44 4.49
N PHE A 48 -1.54 -3.55 5.73
CA PHE A 48 -0.76 -3.19 6.91
C PHE A 48 -0.85 -4.31 7.94
N GLU A 49 0.30 -4.74 8.45
CA GLU A 49 0.39 -5.76 9.49
C GLU A 49 1.52 -5.44 10.45
N TYR A 50 1.36 -5.81 11.69
CA TYR A 50 2.41 -5.89 12.71
C TYR A 50 2.10 -7.06 13.65
N ASP A 51 3.11 -7.55 14.36
CA ASP A 51 2.98 -8.67 15.31
C ASP A 51 2.21 -9.87 14.71
N PRO A 52 2.74 -10.50 13.65
CA PRO A 52 2.05 -11.58 12.94
C PRO A 52 1.77 -12.82 13.82
N HIS A 53 2.46 -12.98 14.94
CA HIS A 53 2.22 -14.03 15.92
C HIS A 53 1.22 -13.64 17.02
N ASN A 54 0.67 -12.40 16.97
CA ASN A 54 -0.23 -11.85 17.98
C ASN A 54 0.31 -11.97 19.42
N THR A 55 1.61 -11.77 19.58
CA THR A 55 2.31 -11.81 20.86
C THR A 55 1.82 -10.71 21.82
N LEU A 56 1.48 -9.55 21.24
CA LEU A 56 0.95 -8.38 21.95
C LEU A 56 -0.51 -8.53 22.38
N LYS A 57 -1.20 -9.56 21.88
CA LYS A 57 -2.63 -9.80 22.16
C LYS A 57 -3.53 -8.62 21.77
N HIS A 58 -3.13 -7.80 20.77
CA HIS A 58 -3.94 -6.70 20.27
C HIS A 58 -5.15 -7.18 19.46
N THR A 59 -5.08 -8.39 18.89
CA THR A 59 -6.17 -9.00 18.15
C THR A 59 -6.77 -10.15 18.94
N THR A 60 -8.08 -10.11 19.16
CA THR A 60 -8.81 -11.24 19.73
C THR A 60 -9.24 -12.16 18.59
N LEU A 61 -8.70 -13.37 18.57
CA LEU A 61 -9.04 -14.37 17.57
C LEU A 61 -10.24 -15.18 18.09
N TRP A 62 -11.38 -15.02 17.43
CA TRP A 62 -12.53 -15.89 17.69
C TRP A 62 -12.42 -17.10 16.77
N TYR A 63 -12.54 -18.30 17.32
CA TYR A 63 -12.49 -19.55 16.55
C TYR A 63 -13.59 -20.50 17.05
N GLU A 64 -14.04 -21.37 16.16
CA GLU A 64 -15.10 -22.31 16.44
C GLU A 64 -14.54 -23.68 16.87
N PHE A 65 -13.48 -24.15 16.25
CA PHE A 65 -12.87 -25.46 16.52
C PHE A 65 -11.38 -25.39 16.77
N ASP A 66 -10.61 -24.73 15.90
CA ASP A 66 -9.14 -24.74 15.94
C ASP A 66 -8.58 -23.39 15.49
N ALA A 67 -8.06 -22.64 16.43
CA ALA A 67 -7.51 -21.32 16.19
C ALA A 67 -6.40 -21.32 15.12
N ALA A 68 -5.53 -22.31 15.09
CA ALA A 68 -4.41 -22.36 14.17
C ALA A 68 -4.84 -22.64 12.72
N LYS A 69 -5.95 -23.35 12.53
CA LYS A 69 -6.50 -23.63 11.21
C LYS A 69 -7.36 -22.50 10.67
N GLU A 70 -8.14 -21.87 11.56
CA GLU A 70 -9.06 -20.79 11.20
C GLU A 70 -8.35 -19.45 11.05
N TRP A 71 -7.25 -19.25 11.79
CA TRP A 71 -6.41 -18.06 11.77
C TRP A 71 -4.95 -18.41 11.50
N PRO A 72 -4.62 -18.89 10.29
CA PRO A 72 -3.24 -19.18 9.93
C PRO A 72 -2.40 -17.88 10.01
N VAL A 73 -1.18 -18.01 10.53
CA VAL A 73 -0.24 -16.90 10.55
C VAL A 73 0.10 -16.43 9.14
N SER A 74 0.34 -15.14 8.99
CA SER A 74 0.65 -14.54 7.69
C SER A 74 2.04 -14.95 7.18
N LYS A 75 2.34 -14.62 5.91
CA LYS A 75 3.68 -14.79 5.32
C LYS A 75 4.77 -14.06 6.11
N ASN A 76 4.42 -12.93 6.74
CA ASN A 76 5.35 -12.08 7.48
C ASN A 76 5.82 -12.70 8.80
N ALA A 77 5.08 -13.68 9.33
CA ALA A 77 5.49 -14.42 10.51
C ALA A 77 6.84 -15.14 10.37
N ARG A 78 7.30 -15.35 9.14
CA ARG A 78 8.63 -15.94 8.87
C ARG A 78 9.78 -14.97 9.17
N GLU A 79 9.50 -13.69 9.23
CA GLU A 79 10.46 -12.63 9.51
C GLU A 79 10.64 -12.37 11.01
N GLU A 80 9.81 -13.00 11.85
CA GLU A 80 9.83 -12.84 13.30
C GLU A 80 9.93 -14.19 13.99
N GLU A 81 10.60 -14.23 15.13
CA GLU A 81 10.67 -15.43 15.95
C GLU A 81 9.32 -15.65 16.66
N PRO A 82 8.78 -16.86 16.61
CA PRO A 82 7.55 -17.16 17.33
C PRO A 82 7.80 -17.02 18.85
N PRO A 83 6.79 -16.59 19.62
CA PRO A 83 6.92 -16.49 21.07
C PRO A 83 7.21 -17.87 21.67
N ALA A 84 8.06 -17.92 22.71
CA ALA A 84 8.35 -19.15 23.41
C ALA A 84 7.07 -19.72 24.03
N GLU A 85 6.92 -21.05 23.97
CA GLU A 85 5.77 -21.73 24.53
C GLU A 85 5.67 -21.47 26.04
N GLY A 86 4.52 -20.95 26.50
CA GLY A 86 4.30 -20.61 27.90
C GLY A 86 4.97 -19.30 28.36
N ALA A 87 5.51 -18.49 27.46
CA ALA A 87 6.05 -17.18 27.82
C ALA A 87 4.98 -16.31 28.51
N PRO A 88 5.31 -15.63 29.63
CA PRO A 88 4.37 -14.74 30.29
C PRO A 88 4.05 -13.53 29.39
N PHE A 89 2.81 -13.07 29.45
CA PHE A 89 2.41 -11.85 28.73
C PHE A 89 3.08 -10.62 29.34
N ASP A 90 3.76 -9.84 28.51
CA ASP A 90 4.31 -8.54 28.91
C ASP A 90 3.45 -7.40 28.39
N PRO A 91 2.73 -6.65 29.26
CA PRO A 91 1.88 -5.54 28.86
C PRO A 91 2.66 -4.31 28.36
N ASN A 92 3.98 -4.25 28.58
CA ASN A 92 4.82 -3.15 28.14
C ASN A 92 5.48 -3.40 26.77
N LEU A 93 5.35 -4.60 26.25
CA LEU A 93 5.89 -4.96 24.95
C LEU A 93 5.21 -4.11 23.85
N ARG A 94 6.00 -3.64 22.89
CA ARG A 94 5.53 -2.84 21.77
C ARG A 94 6.02 -3.42 20.46
N ALA A 95 5.22 -3.26 19.42
CA ALA A 95 5.63 -3.62 18.08
C ALA A 95 6.84 -2.77 17.66
N SER A 96 7.85 -3.42 17.12
CA SER A 96 9.07 -2.79 16.58
C SER A 96 9.18 -2.95 15.08
N ARG A 97 8.37 -3.83 14.47
CA ARG A 97 8.39 -4.14 13.06
C ARG A 97 6.99 -4.00 12.48
N PHE A 98 6.92 -3.37 11.30
CA PHE A 98 5.67 -3.10 10.61
C PHE A 98 5.82 -3.50 9.15
N TYR A 99 4.79 -4.14 8.60
CA TYR A 99 4.77 -4.66 7.24
C TYR A 99 3.75 -3.89 6.41
N PHE A 100 4.15 -3.44 5.24
CA PHE A 100 3.29 -2.78 4.28
C PHE A 100 3.33 -3.53 2.95
N ASP A 101 2.15 -3.81 2.40
CA ASP A 101 1.99 -4.37 1.06
C ASP A 101 1.31 -3.31 0.20
N VAL A 102 2.08 -2.67 -0.69
CA VAL A 102 1.62 -1.48 -1.44
C VAL A 102 1.37 -1.84 -2.88
N GLU A 103 0.11 -1.75 -3.30
CA GLU A 103 -0.29 -1.93 -4.69
C GLU A 103 -0.41 -0.57 -5.39
N SER A 104 0.36 -0.36 -6.45
CA SER A 104 0.27 0.83 -7.29
C SER A 104 -0.87 0.71 -8.29
N THR A 105 -1.49 1.85 -8.62
CA THR A 105 -2.42 1.97 -9.78
C THR A 105 -1.69 1.98 -11.13
N GLY A 106 -0.35 1.92 -11.13
CA GLY A 106 0.50 1.99 -12.32
C GLY A 106 0.88 3.40 -12.75
N SER A 107 0.47 4.43 -11.99
CA SER A 107 0.85 5.82 -12.26
C SER A 107 2.25 6.16 -11.75
N LEU A 108 2.67 5.53 -10.66
CA LEU A 108 3.99 5.64 -10.03
C LEU A 108 4.48 4.25 -9.62
N HIS A 109 5.78 4.06 -9.58
CA HIS A 109 6.35 2.82 -9.05
C HIS A 109 6.14 2.74 -7.52
N PRO A 110 5.83 1.56 -6.95
CA PRO A 110 5.56 1.43 -5.51
C PRO A 110 6.67 1.98 -4.62
N ALA A 111 7.95 1.80 -4.99
CA ALA A 111 9.08 2.35 -4.24
C ALA A 111 9.05 3.89 -4.19
N GLU A 112 8.78 4.56 -5.31
CA GLU A 112 8.67 6.02 -5.38
C GLU A 112 7.53 6.57 -4.51
N ILE A 113 6.41 5.82 -4.41
CA ILE A 113 5.29 6.18 -3.55
C ILE A 113 5.75 6.18 -2.09
N VAL A 114 6.42 5.11 -1.63
CA VAL A 114 6.89 4.97 -0.26
C VAL A 114 7.96 6.01 0.07
N GLU A 115 8.91 6.26 -0.83
CA GLU A 115 9.95 7.30 -0.67
C GLU A 115 9.32 8.68 -0.52
N THR A 116 8.34 9.00 -1.37
CA THR A 116 7.65 10.29 -1.33
C THR A 116 6.90 10.49 -0.02
N VAL A 117 6.16 9.48 0.46
CA VAL A 117 5.45 9.54 1.74
C VAL A 117 6.43 9.71 2.89
N SER A 118 7.52 8.95 2.90
CA SER A 118 8.55 9.04 3.94
C SER A 118 9.20 10.43 3.99
N PHE A 119 9.49 11.01 2.83
CA PHE A 119 10.06 12.35 2.73
C PHE A 119 9.10 13.41 3.28
N PHE A 120 7.82 13.37 2.92
CA PHE A 120 6.83 14.32 3.43
C PHE A 120 6.62 14.17 4.94
N SER A 121 6.55 12.96 5.47
CA SER A 121 6.43 12.71 6.90
C SER A 121 7.61 13.28 7.69
N LEU A 122 8.84 13.14 7.18
CA LEU A 122 10.04 13.71 7.79
C LEU A 122 10.06 15.23 7.70
N SER A 123 9.58 15.82 6.60
CA SER A 123 9.54 17.28 6.43
C SER A 123 8.52 17.97 7.35
N GLU A 124 7.42 17.29 7.68
CA GLU A 124 6.45 17.80 8.67
C GLU A 124 7.00 17.78 10.10
N LEU A 125 7.89 16.82 10.41
CA LEU A 125 8.56 16.76 11.72
C LEU A 125 9.68 17.79 11.89
N THR A 126 10.18 18.39 10.79
CA THR A 126 11.17 19.46 10.80
C THR A 126 10.59 20.73 10.18
N PRO A 127 9.97 21.63 10.99
CA PRO A 127 9.43 22.88 10.46
C PRO A 127 10.56 23.75 9.92
N GLY A 128 10.66 23.94 8.62
CA GLY A 128 11.61 24.87 8.01
C GLY A 128 12.20 24.50 6.66
N THR A 129 11.96 23.32 6.12
CA THR A 129 12.57 22.92 4.84
C THR A 129 11.50 22.44 3.85
N TYR A 130 10.75 23.35 3.24
CA TYR A 130 10.01 23.02 2.02
C TYR A 130 10.95 23.22 0.82
N PRO A 131 11.33 22.17 0.10
CA PRO A 131 11.87 22.36 -1.23
C PRO A 131 10.69 22.73 -2.14
N SER A 132 10.70 23.99 -2.63
CA SER A 132 9.87 24.40 -3.76
C SER A 132 10.21 23.53 -4.98
N ARG A 133 9.42 22.52 -5.25
CA ARG A 133 9.42 21.88 -6.56
C ARG A 133 8.23 22.40 -7.35
N VAL A 134 8.56 23.21 -8.31
CA VAL A 134 7.75 23.66 -9.45
C VAL A 134 7.42 22.47 -10.35
#